data_56582508fc6bcd52fee1b594e19530cf
#
_entry.id   56582508fc6bcd52fee1b594e19530cf
#
_cell.length_a   1.000
_cell.length_b   1.000
_cell.length_c   1.000
_cell.angle_alpha   90.00
_cell.angle_beta   90.00
_cell.angle_gamma   90.00
#
_symmetry.space_group_name_H-M   'P 1'
#
loop_
_entity.id
_entity.type
_entity.pdbx_description
1 polymer ?
#
loop_
_entity_poly.entity_id
_entity_poly.type
_entity_poly.pdbx_seq_one_letter_code
_entity_poly.pdbx_strand_id
1 'polypeptide(L)'
;ERIRRIGGALLTLKEIEYLGAPQVGGLNERVKRLIDHLLCPIEDEWLKGRHEGDVVGRVKLLRTALLPDMVAGSLSDQELERRWKILAQIYLAQQLAFYPDDYLSQAPSPERVLETVERFEEDTTDAVRRVSPIRAVIMVGDAVEVSQERVRGGEDPLMKTLRDQIESMLAASAAERGRRVAQL
;
A
#
# COMPACT_ATOMS: atom_id res chain seq x y z
N GLU A 1 -14.74 -14.97 4.06
CA GLU A 1 -14.55 -16.11 3.15
C GLU A 1 -14.56 -15.69 1.68
N ARG A 2 -15.63 -15.04 1.18
CA ARG A 2 -15.74 -14.64 -0.23
C ARG A 2 -14.62 -13.72 -0.69
N ILE A 3 -14.29 -12.70 0.10
CA ILE A 3 -13.20 -11.75 -0.21
C ILE A 3 -11.85 -12.47 -0.36
N ARG A 4 -11.53 -13.39 0.55
CA ARG A 4 -10.31 -14.20 0.44
C ARG A 4 -10.27 -15.05 -0.82
N ARG A 5 -11.40 -15.59 -1.25
CA ARG A 5 -11.49 -16.35 -2.51
C ARG A 5 -11.25 -15.47 -3.73
N ILE A 6 -11.82 -14.27 -3.76
CA ILE A 6 -11.60 -13.31 -4.86
C ILE A 6 -10.13 -12.85 -4.88
N GLY A 7 -9.59 -12.42 -3.74
CA GLY A 7 -8.18 -12.04 -3.64
C GLY A 7 -7.23 -13.17 -4.04
N GLY A 8 -7.53 -14.41 -3.62
CA GLY A 8 -6.75 -15.60 -4.04
C GLY A 8 -6.83 -15.87 -5.54
N ALA A 9 -7.99 -15.64 -6.19
CA ALA A 9 -8.13 -15.77 -7.62
C ALA A 9 -7.34 -14.69 -8.38
N LEU A 10 -7.41 -13.42 -7.93
CA LEU A 10 -6.63 -12.33 -8.51
C LEU A 10 -5.13 -12.58 -8.38
N LEU A 11 -4.67 -13.03 -7.20
CA LEU A 11 -3.27 -13.43 -7.01
C LEU A 11 -2.87 -14.55 -7.99
N THR A 12 -3.72 -15.55 -8.16
CA THR A 12 -3.46 -16.65 -9.11
C THR A 12 -3.30 -16.15 -10.55
N LEU A 13 -4.09 -15.18 -10.98
CA LEU A 13 -3.93 -14.56 -12.31
C LEU A 13 -2.57 -13.86 -12.43
N LYS A 14 -2.14 -13.14 -11.41
CA LYS A 14 -0.83 -12.48 -11.39
C LYS A 14 0.34 -13.48 -11.31
N GLU A 15 0.16 -14.59 -10.61
CA GLU A 15 1.16 -15.68 -10.62
C GLU A 15 1.30 -16.30 -12.01
N ILE A 16 0.20 -16.55 -12.71
CA ILE A 16 0.26 -17.06 -14.08
C ILE A 16 0.98 -16.06 -14.99
N GLU A 17 0.65 -14.78 -14.87
CA GLU A 17 1.26 -13.70 -15.67
C GLU A 17 2.77 -13.60 -15.48
N TYR A 18 3.25 -13.62 -14.23
CA TYR A 18 4.65 -13.35 -13.91
C TYR A 18 5.49 -14.60 -13.62
N LEU A 19 4.89 -15.67 -13.08
CA LEU A 19 5.57 -16.91 -12.74
C LEU A 19 5.27 -18.06 -13.70
N GLY A 20 4.37 -17.84 -14.66
CA GLY A 20 3.99 -18.82 -15.68
C GLY A 20 3.00 -19.89 -15.21
N ALA A 21 2.72 -20.01 -13.91
CA ALA A 21 1.78 -21.00 -13.37
C ALA A 21 1.24 -20.58 -11.99
N PRO A 22 0.04 -21.09 -11.61
CA PRO A 22 -0.48 -20.94 -10.25
C PRO A 22 0.50 -21.51 -9.21
N GLN A 23 0.63 -20.82 -8.08
CA GLN A 23 1.50 -21.27 -7.01
C GLN A 23 0.71 -21.97 -5.90
N VAL A 24 1.38 -22.87 -5.18
CA VAL A 24 0.84 -23.56 -4.00
C VAL A 24 1.37 -22.92 -2.72
N GLY A 25 0.63 -23.08 -1.62
CA GLY A 25 0.98 -22.55 -0.31
C GLY A 25 -0.03 -21.55 0.24
N GLY A 26 0.28 -21.00 1.41
CA GLY A 26 -0.52 -19.97 2.05
C GLY A 26 -0.54 -18.66 1.26
N LEU A 27 -1.63 -17.88 1.39
CA LEU A 27 -1.80 -16.64 0.62
C LEU A 27 -0.59 -15.71 0.77
N ASN A 28 -0.09 -15.52 1.98
CA ASN A 28 1.04 -14.65 2.27
C ASN A 28 2.37 -15.13 1.69
N GLU A 29 2.61 -16.43 1.76
CA GLU A 29 3.80 -17.03 1.15
C GLU A 29 3.79 -16.83 -0.37
N ARG A 30 2.62 -16.96 -0.98
CA ARG A 30 2.41 -16.73 -2.41
C ARG A 30 2.62 -15.27 -2.78
N VAL A 31 2.03 -14.33 -2.01
CA VAL A 31 2.23 -12.88 -2.18
C VAL A 31 3.70 -12.52 -2.03
N LYS A 32 4.36 -12.99 -0.95
CA LYS A 32 5.78 -12.73 -0.74
C LYS A 32 6.64 -13.24 -1.89
N ARG A 33 6.40 -14.46 -2.36
CA ARG A 33 7.12 -15.06 -3.48
C ARG A 33 6.97 -14.24 -4.76
N LEU A 34 5.75 -13.77 -5.04
CA LEU A 34 5.51 -12.91 -6.20
C LEU A 34 6.21 -11.56 -6.05
N ILE A 35 6.15 -10.93 -4.89
CA ILE A 35 6.87 -9.67 -4.61
C ILE A 35 8.39 -9.85 -4.82
N ASP A 36 8.97 -10.90 -4.26
CA ASP A 36 10.40 -11.16 -4.41
C ASP A 36 10.77 -11.43 -5.87
N HIS A 37 9.94 -12.17 -6.61
CA HIS A 37 10.14 -12.37 -8.05
C HIS A 37 10.11 -11.06 -8.84
N LEU A 38 9.21 -10.13 -8.48
CA LEU A 38 9.11 -8.84 -9.14
C LEU A 38 10.27 -7.90 -8.82
N LEU A 39 10.74 -7.90 -7.56
CA LEU A 39 11.72 -6.91 -7.11
C LEU A 39 13.17 -7.38 -7.22
N CYS A 40 13.50 -8.63 -6.83
CA CYS A 40 14.87 -9.08 -6.72
C CYS A 40 15.69 -8.92 -8.02
N PRO A 41 15.21 -9.29 -9.22
CA PRO A 41 15.98 -9.09 -10.44
C PRO A 41 16.28 -7.61 -10.73
N ILE A 42 15.35 -6.72 -10.38
CA ILE A 42 15.52 -5.28 -10.57
C ILE A 42 16.51 -4.73 -9.54
N GLU A 43 16.46 -5.21 -8.31
CA GLU A 43 17.42 -4.84 -7.26
C GLU A 43 18.84 -5.34 -7.56
N ASP A 44 18.98 -6.52 -8.15
CA ASP A 44 20.27 -7.04 -8.62
C ASP A 44 20.89 -6.09 -9.63
N GLU A 45 20.11 -5.63 -10.59
CA GLU A 45 20.59 -4.74 -11.63
C GLU A 45 20.85 -3.30 -11.13
N TRP A 46 19.92 -2.73 -10.36
CA TRP A 46 19.93 -1.30 -10.03
C TRP A 46 20.52 -0.96 -8.65
N LEU A 47 20.49 -1.91 -7.71
CA LEU A 47 20.90 -1.72 -6.33
C LEU A 47 22.04 -2.66 -5.91
N LYS A 48 22.71 -3.29 -6.88
CA LYS A 48 23.84 -4.22 -6.63
C LYS A 48 23.45 -5.39 -5.71
N GLY A 49 22.24 -5.92 -5.86
CA GLY A 49 21.75 -7.05 -5.08
C GLY A 49 21.31 -6.69 -3.65
N ARG A 50 20.98 -5.45 -3.37
CA ARG A 50 20.48 -5.05 -2.06
C ARG A 50 18.98 -5.34 -1.96
N HIS A 51 18.62 -6.42 -1.25
CA HIS A 51 17.23 -6.90 -1.09
C HIS A 51 16.67 -6.65 0.31
N GLU A 52 17.30 -5.77 1.10
CA GLU A 52 16.95 -5.55 2.50
C GLU A 52 15.84 -4.51 2.69
N GLY A 53 15.07 -4.69 3.75
CA GLY A 53 14.04 -3.76 4.18
C GLY A 53 12.61 -4.24 3.85
N ASP A 54 11.64 -3.42 4.23
CA ASP A 54 10.25 -3.64 3.87
C ASP A 54 10.00 -3.31 2.39
N VAL A 55 8.89 -3.76 1.86
CA VAL A 55 8.55 -3.58 0.43
C VAL A 55 8.51 -2.10 0.04
N VAL A 56 7.99 -1.24 0.91
CA VAL A 56 7.88 0.21 0.65
C VAL A 56 9.26 0.85 0.54
N GLY A 57 10.18 0.49 1.45
CA GLY A 57 11.57 0.94 1.43
C GLY A 57 12.30 0.48 0.18
N ARG A 58 12.17 -0.81 -0.20
CA ARG A 58 12.73 -1.40 -1.42
C ARG A 58 12.25 -0.67 -2.67
N VAL A 59 10.93 -0.47 -2.78
CA VAL A 59 10.30 0.29 -3.88
C VAL A 59 10.80 1.72 -3.96
N LYS A 60 10.95 2.40 -2.81
CA LYS A 60 11.48 3.77 -2.76
C LYS A 60 12.92 3.85 -3.29
N LEU A 61 13.78 2.92 -2.91
CA LEU A 61 15.16 2.86 -3.40
C LEU A 61 15.21 2.64 -4.91
N LEU A 62 14.42 1.70 -5.44
CA LEU A 62 14.34 1.44 -6.88
C LEU A 62 13.83 2.66 -7.66
N ARG A 63 12.77 3.32 -7.20
CA ARG A 63 12.29 4.56 -7.82
C ARG A 63 13.35 5.66 -7.81
N THR A 64 14.10 5.79 -6.72
CA THR A 64 15.18 6.77 -6.61
C THR A 64 16.30 6.50 -7.62
N ALA A 65 16.57 5.24 -7.93
CA ALA A 65 17.58 4.87 -8.93
C ALA A 65 17.08 5.05 -10.37
N LEU A 66 15.79 4.78 -10.65
CA LEU A 66 15.23 4.76 -12.01
C LEU A 66 14.80 6.13 -12.54
N LEU A 67 14.16 6.96 -11.69
CA LEU A 67 13.44 8.15 -12.11
C LEU A 67 14.33 9.33 -12.57
N PRO A 68 15.51 9.60 -12.02
CA PRO A 68 16.27 10.80 -12.37
C PRO A 68 16.54 10.96 -13.87
N ASP A 69 17.02 9.91 -14.54
CA ASP A 69 17.32 9.97 -15.97
C ASP A 69 16.05 10.03 -16.83
N MET A 70 14.94 9.43 -16.37
CA MET A 70 13.63 9.52 -17.03
C MET A 70 13.12 10.96 -17.01
N VAL A 71 13.27 11.65 -15.86
CA VAL A 71 12.87 13.06 -15.69
C VAL A 71 13.79 13.98 -16.50
N ALA A 72 15.08 13.68 -16.56
CA ALA A 72 16.05 14.46 -17.34
C ALA A 72 15.86 14.33 -18.86
N GLY A 73 15.06 13.33 -19.32
CA GLY A 73 14.80 13.13 -20.74
C GLY A 73 16.02 12.69 -21.54
N SER A 74 17.02 12.08 -20.87
CA SER A 74 18.30 11.69 -21.48
C SER A 74 18.31 10.25 -22.04
N LEU A 75 17.18 9.54 -21.96
CA LEU A 75 17.08 8.14 -22.34
C LEU A 75 16.63 7.99 -23.80
N SER A 76 17.04 6.88 -24.42
CA SER A 76 16.42 6.42 -25.66
C SER A 76 14.99 5.96 -25.43
N ASP A 77 14.16 5.98 -26.49
CA ASP A 77 12.77 5.52 -26.43
C ASP A 77 12.67 4.07 -25.93
N GLN A 78 13.59 3.21 -26.38
CA GLN A 78 13.63 1.80 -25.95
C GLN A 78 13.92 1.66 -24.45
N GLU A 79 14.88 2.42 -23.91
CA GLU A 79 15.21 2.37 -22.48
C GLU A 79 14.10 3.02 -21.64
N LEU A 80 13.48 4.08 -22.14
CA LEU A 80 12.33 4.70 -21.50
C LEU A 80 11.16 3.72 -21.38
N GLU A 81 10.82 3.00 -22.45
CA GLU A 81 9.77 1.99 -22.44
C GLU A 81 10.12 0.85 -21.47
N ARG A 82 11.38 0.40 -21.45
CA ARG A 82 11.86 -0.61 -20.50
C ARG A 82 11.65 -0.16 -19.05
N ARG A 83 12.06 1.07 -18.71
CA ARG A 83 11.90 1.60 -17.34
C ARG A 83 10.44 1.77 -16.96
N TRP A 84 9.54 2.11 -17.88
CA TRP A 84 8.10 2.12 -17.60
C TRP A 84 7.58 0.73 -17.23
N LYS A 85 8.02 -0.34 -17.91
CA LYS A 85 7.67 -1.73 -17.56
C LYS A 85 8.20 -2.11 -16.17
N ILE A 86 9.42 -1.72 -15.85
CA ILE A 86 10.00 -1.91 -14.51
C ILE A 86 9.17 -1.18 -13.45
N LEU A 87 8.82 0.08 -13.67
CA LEU A 87 7.99 0.85 -12.74
C LEU A 87 6.61 0.22 -12.53
N ALA A 88 6.01 -0.38 -13.54
CA ALA A 88 4.75 -1.11 -13.42
C ALA A 88 4.90 -2.36 -12.52
N GLN A 89 6.00 -3.11 -12.64
CA GLN A 89 6.30 -4.26 -11.76
C GLN A 89 6.54 -3.81 -10.32
N ILE A 90 7.29 -2.74 -10.10
CA ILE A 90 7.53 -2.14 -8.79
C ILE A 90 6.21 -1.67 -8.16
N TYR A 91 5.33 -1.06 -8.96
CA TYR A 91 4.00 -0.64 -8.51
C TYR A 91 3.15 -1.83 -8.08
N LEU A 92 3.11 -2.90 -8.88
CA LEU A 92 2.40 -4.13 -8.52
C LEU A 92 2.91 -4.72 -7.20
N ALA A 93 4.24 -4.80 -7.02
CA ALA A 93 4.83 -5.29 -5.77
C ALA A 93 4.39 -4.44 -4.56
N GLN A 94 4.33 -3.12 -4.71
CA GLN A 94 3.83 -2.21 -3.68
C GLN A 94 2.34 -2.45 -3.38
N GLN A 95 1.50 -2.63 -4.41
CA GLN A 95 0.07 -2.92 -4.22
C GLN A 95 -0.14 -4.23 -3.47
N LEU A 96 0.59 -5.29 -3.82
CA LEU A 96 0.51 -6.58 -3.12
C LEU A 96 0.88 -6.47 -1.63
N ALA A 97 1.79 -5.57 -1.26
CA ALA A 97 2.22 -5.36 0.11
C ALA A 97 1.19 -4.63 0.99
N PHE A 98 0.16 -4.01 0.41
CA PHE A 98 -0.87 -3.29 1.18
C PHE A 98 -1.93 -4.20 1.82
N TYR A 99 -1.85 -5.51 1.60
CA TYR A 99 -2.78 -6.48 2.18
C TYR A 99 -2.07 -7.36 3.23
N PRO A 100 -1.78 -6.83 4.45
CA PRO A 100 -1.22 -7.64 5.51
C PRO A 100 -2.24 -8.69 5.99
N ASP A 101 -1.75 -9.76 6.58
CA ASP A 101 -2.54 -10.92 7.02
C ASP A 101 -3.72 -10.60 7.91
N ASP A 102 -3.55 -9.60 8.75
CA ASP A 102 -4.52 -9.20 9.76
C ASP A 102 -5.52 -8.16 9.26
N TYR A 103 -5.37 -7.66 8.02
CA TYR A 103 -6.21 -6.58 7.49
C TYR A 103 -7.72 -6.91 7.55
N LEU A 104 -8.08 -8.19 7.29
CA LEU A 104 -9.45 -8.70 7.35
C LEU A 104 -9.62 -9.85 8.36
N SER A 105 -8.65 -10.12 9.24
CA SER A 105 -8.64 -11.31 10.07
C SER A 105 -9.44 -11.19 11.36
N GLN A 106 -9.55 -10.00 11.94
CA GLN A 106 -10.21 -9.76 13.22
C GLN A 106 -11.34 -8.75 13.02
N ALA A 107 -12.59 -9.21 13.05
CA ALA A 107 -13.80 -8.39 13.01
C ALA A 107 -13.61 -7.07 12.19
N PRO A 108 -13.36 -7.14 10.89
CA PRO A 108 -13.05 -5.97 10.09
C PRO A 108 -14.23 -5.01 10.11
N SER A 109 -13.95 -3.71 10.15
CA SER A 109 -15.03 -2.73 10.05
C SER A 109 -15.75 -2.85 8.70
N PRO A 110 -17.05 -2.51 8.63
CA PRO A 110 -17.79 -2.51 7.36
C PRO A 110 -17.04 -1.71 6.26
N GLU A 111 -16.38 -0.61 6.64
CA GLU A 111 -15.64 0.24 5.72
C GLU A 111 -14.43 -0.50 5.13
N ARG A 112 -13.66 -1.26 5.93
CA ARG A 112 -12.55 -2.08 5.42
C ARG A 112 -13.01 -3.16 4.46
N VAL A 113 -14.15 -3.79 4.78
CA VAL A 113 -14.75 -4.80 3.90
C VAL A 113 -15.15 -4.16 2.57
N LEU A 114 -15.82 -3.01 2.63
CA LEU A 114 -16.27 -2.28 1.44
C LEU A 114 -15.09 -1.82 0.59
N GLU A 115 -14.11 -1.16 1.18
CA GLU A 115 -12.88 -0.72 0.51
C GLU A 115 -12.17 -1.88 -0.22
N THR A 116 -12.08 -3.04 0.43
CA THR A 116 -11.44 -4.21 -0.18
C THR A 116 -12.23 -4.71 -1.39
N VAL A 117 -13.56 -4.71 -1.32
CA VAL A 117 -14.42 -5.12 -2.44
C VAL A 117 -14.31 -4.12 -3.60
N GLU A 118 -14.36 -2.82 -3.31
CA GLU A 118 -14.23 -1.75 -4.31
C GLU A 118 -12.88 -1.83 -5.02
N ARG A 119 -11.77 -2.07 -4.28
CA ARG A 119 -10.45 -2.29 -4.88
C ARG A 119 -10.39 -3.51 -5.79
N PHE A 120 -10.96 -4.62 -5.35
CA PHE A 120 -11.00 -5.82 -6.21
C PHE A 120 -11.86 -5.62 -7.46
N GLU A 121 -12.93 -4.82 -7.36
CA GLU A 121 -13.71 -4.44 -8.54
C GLU A 121 -12.91 -3.55 -9.49
N GLU A 122 -12.21 -2.56 -8.95
CA GLU A 122 -11.30 -1.69 -9.73
C GLU A 122 -10.21 -2.49 -10.41
N ASP A 123 -9.50 -3.37 -9.68
CA ASP A 123 -8.43 -4.21 -10.23
C ASP A 123 -8.89 -5.20 -11.32
N THR A 124 -10.19 -5.54 -11.34
CA THR A 124 -10.73 -6.49 -12.31
C THR A 124 -11.47 -5.86 -13.48
N THR A 125 -11.96 -4.65 -13.31
CA THR A 125 -12.85 -4.00 -14.30
C THR A 125 -12.34 -2.66 -14.81
N ASP A 126 -11.24 -2.14 -14.26
CA ASP A 126 -10.74 -0.77 -14.45
C ASP A 126 -11.81 0.31 -14.18
N ALA A 127 -12.84 -0.04 -13.40
CA ALA A 127 -13.95 0.84 -13.09
C ALA A 127 -14.15 0.98 -11.58
N VAL A 128 -14.17 2.21 -11.10
CA VAL A 128 -14.51 2.51 -9.70
C VAL A 128 -16.02 2.65 -9.57
N ARG A 129 -16.66 1.68 -8.92
CA ARG A 129 -18.07 1.75 -8.58
C ARG A 129 -18.25 2.15 -7.13
N ARG A 130 -18.94 3.25 -6.88
CA ARG A 130 -19.32 3.64 -5.52
C ARG A 130 -20.54 2.83 -5.09
N VAL A 131 -20.37 1.99 -4.09
CA VAL A 131 -21.42 1.08 -3.61
C VAL A 131 -22.43 1.79 -2.72
N SER A 132 -22.05 2.88 -2.04
CA SER A 132 -22.95 3.67 -1.18
C SER A 132 -22.51 5.13 -1.08
N PRO A 133 -23.39 6.03 -0.62
CA PRO A 133 -23.00 7.41 -0.31
C PRO A 133 -21.90 7.40 0.77
N ILE A 134 -20.75 7.99 0.46
CA ILE A 134 -19.64 8.14 1.40
C ILE A 134 -19.79 9.47 2.11
N ARG A 135 -19.65 9.45 3.43
CA ARG A 135 -19.59 10.66 4.26
C ARG A 135 -18.16 10.88 4.72
N ALA A 136 -17.57 11.99 4.32
CA ALA A 136 -16.29 12.44 4.85
C ALA A 136 -16.51 13.22 6.15
N VAL A 137 -15.75 12.89 7.19
CA VAL A 137 -15.67 13.65 8.44
C VAL A 137 -14.28 14.27 8.49
N ILE A 138 -14.23 15.59 8.51
CA ILE A 138 -12.98 16.35 8.63
C ILE A 138 -12.92 16.90 10.06
N MET A 139 -11.84 16.57 10.77
CA MET A 139 -11.58 17.10 12.10
C MET A 139 -10.27 17.89 12.03
N VAL A 140 -10.29 19.07 12.64
CA VAL A 140 -9.11 19.94 12.76
C VAL A 140 -8.69 19.91 14.22
N GLY A 141 -7.46 19.52 14.50
CA GLY A 141 -6.89 19.52 15.82
C GLY A 141 -6.39 20.91 16.24
N ASP A 142 -5.94 21.02 17.48
CA ASP A 142 -5.33 22.25 17.99
C ASP A 142 -4.01 22.52 17.28
N ALA A 143 -3.66 23.80 17.15
CA ALA A 143 -2.38 24.19 16.61
C ALA A 143 -1.24 23.72 17.52
N VAL A 144 -0.20 23.13 16.92
CA VAL A 144 0.98 22.67 17.64
C VAL A 144 2.17 23.57 17.27
N GLU A 145 2.76 24.19 18.27
CA GLU A 145 3.95 25.02 18.07
C GLU A 145 5.16 24.14 17.74
N VAL A 146 5.89 24.53 16.69
CA VAL A 146 7.10 23.84 16.26
C VAL A 146 8.31 24.60 16.81
N SER A 147 9.08 23.95 17.70
CA SER A 147 10.34 24.52 18.19
C SER A 147 11.35 24.68 17.05
N GLN A 148 12.09 25.80 17.08
CA GLN A 148 13.24 26.00 16.20
C GLN A 148 14.45 25.13 16.60
N GLU A 149 14.46 24.63 17.82
CA GLU A 149 15.54 23.77 18.33
C GLU A 149 15.29 22.32 17.95
N ARG A 150 16.26 21.72 17.27
CA ARG A 150 16.20 20.29 16.91
C ARG A 150 16.62 19.43 18.11
N VAL A 151 15.69 18.60 18.59
CA VAL A 151 16.01 17.57 19.59
C VAL A 151 16.80 16.45 18.91
N ARG A 152 18.00 16.16 19.41
CA ARG A 152 18.84 15.06 18.94
C ARG A 152 18.77 13.91 19.94
N GLY A 153 18.30 12.76 19.48
CA GLY A 153 18.19 11.53 20.29
C GLY A 153 16.86 11.43 21.03
N GLY A 154 16.28 10.24 21.02
CA GLY A 154 14.97 9.96 21.60
C GLY A 154 13.78 10.22 20.67
N GLU A 155 12.58 10.02 21.20
CA GLU A 155 11.33 10.31 20.48
C GLU A 155 11.16 11.85 20.38
N ASP A 156 10.89 12.32 19.18
CA ASP A 156 10.63 13.74 18.92
C ASP A 156 9.32 14.16 19.62
N PRO A 157 9.37 15.14 20.57
CA PRO A 157 8.18 15.58 21.31
C PRO A 157 7.05 16.08 20.39
N LEU A 158 7.39 16.74 19.28
CA LEU A 158 6.42 17.18 18.29
C LEU A 158 5.67 16.00 17.68
N MET A 159 6.41 14.95 17.26
CA MET A 159 5.81 13.77 16.68
C MET A 159 4.93 13.02 17.69
N LYS A 160 5.32 13.00 18.95
CA LYS A 160 4.48 12.44 20.02
C LYS A 160 3.18 13.23 20.19
N THR A 161 3.25 14.55 20.28
CA THR A 161 2.08 15.42 20.42
C THR A 161 1.12 15.27 19.23
N LEU A 162 1.65 15.24 18.00
CA LEU A 162 0.84 15.04 16.79
C LEU A 162 0.16 13.67 16.80
N ARG A 163 0.87 12.62 17.19
CA ARG A 163 0.31 11.26 17.29
C ARG A 163 -0.84 11.22 18.29
N ASP A 164 -0.59 11.69 19.52
CA ASP A 164 -1.57 11.69 20.61
C ASP A 164 -2.85 12.47 20.20
N GLN A 165 -2.70 13.59 19.52
CA GLN A 165 -3.80 14.39 19.02
C GLN A 165 -4.59 13.68 17.92
N ILE A 166 -3.91 13.05 16.94
CA ILE A 166 -4.55 12.29 15.88
C ILE A 166 -5.30 11.09 16.46
N GLU A 167 -4.70 10.34 17.37
CA GLU A 167 -5.34 9.18 18.02
C GLU A 167 -6.59 9.61 18.81
N SER A 168 -6.53 10.73 19.52
CA SER A 168 -7.69 11.29 20.22
C SER A 168 -8.82 11.67 19.26
N MET A 169 -8.52 12.34 18.15
CA MET A 169 -9.50 12.69 17.12
C MET A 169 -10.12 11.45 16.46
N LEU A 170 -9.31 10.42 16.16
CA LEU A 170 -9.81 9.16 15.62
C LEU A 170 -10.75 8.45 16.61
N ALA A 171 -10.42 8.42 17.89
CA ALA A 171 -11.27 7.84 18.92
C ALA A 171 -12.61 8.59 19.03
N ALA A 172 -12.59 9.92 19.02
CA ALA A 172 -13.79 10.75 19.04
C ALA A 172 -14.69 10.51 17.82
N SER A 173 -14.10 10.44 16.62
CA SER A 173 -14.80 10.12 15.37
C SER A 173 -15.44 8.72 15.41
N ALA A 174 -14.73 7.73 15.92
CA ALA A 174 -15.26 6.37 16.07
C ALA A 174 -16.45 6.30 17.04
N ALA A 175 -16.39 7.03 18.16
CA ALA A 175 -17.49 7.12 19.13
C ALA A 175 -18.73 7.80 18.54
N GLU A 176 -18.57 8.84 17.73
CA GLU A 176 -19.68 9.49 17.02
C GLU A 176 -20.36 8.56 16.00
N ARG A 177 -19.57 7.79 15.25
CA ARG A 177 -20.05 6.78 14.32
C ARG A 177 -20.90 5.72 15.04
N GLY A 178 -20.42 5.17 16.16
CA GLY A 178 -21.13 4.17 16.94
C GLY A 178 -22.50 4.65 17.43
N ARG A 179 -22.59 5.90 17.86
CA ARG A 179 -23.87 6.51 18.29
C ARG A 179 -24.89 6.64 17.16
N ARG A 180 -24.45 6.92 15.95
CA ARG A 180 -25.33 7.08 14.78
C ARG A 180 -25.84 5.75 14.23
N VAL A 181 -24.99 4.72 14.21
CA VAL A 181 -25.41 3.36 13.80
C VAL A 181 -26.47 2.80 14.75
N ALA A 182 -26.42 3.14 16.02
CA ALA A 182 -27.40 2.73 17.01
C ALA A 182 -28.76 3.48 16.90
N GLN A 183 -28.86 4.52 16.06
CA GLN A 183 -30.06 5.30 15.82
C GLN A 183 -30.79 4.95 14.50
N LEU A 184 -30.23 4.02 13.72
CA LEU A 184 -30.83 3.48 12.48
C LEU A 184 -31.49 2.13 12.75
#